data_257544ee3c71db941dc171dc838e819b
#
_entry.id   257544ee3c71db941dc171dc838e819b
#
_cell.length_a   1.000
_cell.length_b   1.000
_cell.length_c   1.000
_cell.angle_alpha   90.00
_cell.angle_beta   90.00
_cell.angle_gamma   90.00
#
_symmetry.space_group_name_H-M   'P 1'
#
loop_
_entity.id
_entity.type
_entity.pdbx_description
1 polymer ?
#
loop_
_entity_poly.entity_id
_entity_poly.type
_entity_poly.pdbx_seq_one_letter_code
_entity_poly.pdbx_strand_id
1 'polypeptide(L)'
;MTELEEGRLLRDCRWLCIQTEQCVSRRLAPMDITAVQAHILLFLLWHGEKGTLLTDIHRAFGYSMPTLSCMVKRLREKGYIRAEHCRGDDRRRLLFATETARLLQPELERSIGAVHRRLYDGFSPEELDTLDRLQQKLLRNLSPLMKETQKEESKS
;
A
#
# COMPACT_ATOMS: atom_id res chain seq x y z
N MET A 1 28.82 4.88 11.09
CA MET A 1 27.45 5.06 11.62
C MET A 1 27.27 4.11 12.78
N THR A 2 26.76 4.57 13.89
CA THR A 2 26.53 3.76 15.08
C THR A 2 25.22 2.98 14.96
N GLU A 3 25.04 1.87 15.71
CA GLU A 3 23.77 1.12 15.76
C GLU A 3 22.56 2.00 16.12
N LEU A 4 22.77 3.02 16.96
CA LEU A 4 21.73 3.99 17.31
C LEU A 4 21.32 4.88 16.13
N GLU A 5 22.28 5.26 15.29
CA GLU A 5 22.02 6.04 14.07
C GLU A 5 21.31 5.21 13.00
N GLU A 6 21.68 3.94 12.85
CA GLU A 6 21.01 2.99 11.95
C GLU A 6 19.55 2.76 12.37
N GLY A 7 19.30 2.57 13.67
CA GLY A 7 17.95 2.47 14.22
C GLY A 7 17.13 3.74 14.04
N ARG A 8 17.75 4.93 14.05
CA ARG A 8 17.08 6.20 13.77
C ARG A 8 16.59 6.27 12.32
N LEU A 9 17.41 5.85 11.37
CA LEU A 9 16.98 5.84 9.95
C LEU A 9 15.69 5.04 9.74
N LEU A 10 15.58 3.86 10.34
CA LEU A 10 14.37 3.04 10.24
C LEU A 10 13.15 3.69 10.92
N ARG A 11 13.35 4.32 12.07
CA ARG A 11 12.27 5.08 12.75
C ARG A 11 11.81 6.26 11.90
N ASP A 12 12.73 7.00 11.29
CA ASP A 12 12.43 8.14 10.45
C ASP A 12 11.66 7.68 9.18
N CYS A 13 12.06 6.56 8.57
CA CYS A 13 11.31 5.95 7.46
C CYS A 13 9.87 5.60 7.87
N ARG A 14 9.68 4.98 9.03
CA ARG A 14 8.35 4.67 9.56
C ARG A 14 7.53 5.95 9.78
N TRP A 15 8.12 6.95 10.39
CA TRP A 15 7.47 8.22 10.69
C TRP A 15 7.06 8.95 9.41
N LEU A 16 7.94 8.94 8.41
CA LEU A 16 7.67 9.47 7.07
C LEU A 16 6.45 8.82 6.44
N CYS A 17 6.35 7.49 6.46
CA CYS A 17 5.19 6.77 5.93
C CYS A 17 3.90 7.15 6.67
N ILE A 18 3.90 7.18 8.00
CA ILE A 18 2.75 7.54 8.81
C ILE A 18 2.28 8.96 8.50
N GLN A 19 3.19 9.93 8.45
CA GLN A 19 2.83 11.32 8.18
C GLN A 19 2.34 11.53 6.75
N THR A 20 2.94 10.86 5.79
CA THR A 20 2.48 10.92 4.38
C THR A 20 1.04 10.39 4.27
N GLU A 21 0.75 9.25 4.89
CA GLU A 21 -0.62 8.69 4.92
C GLU A 21 -1.61 9.63 5.60
N GLN A 22 -1.23 10.28 6.70
CA GLN A 22 -2.08 11.26 7.36
C GLN A 22 -2.37 12.47 6.46
N CYS A 23 -1.37 12.98 5.75
CA CYS A 23 -1.56 14.07 4.79
C CYS A 23 -2.51 13.69 3.66
N VAL A 24 -2.36 12.50 3.09
CA VAL A 24 -3.28 11.97 2.06
C VAL A 24 -4.68 11.84 2.62
N SER A 25 -4.85 11.23 3.79
CA SER A 25 -6.15 11.01 4.42
C SER A 25 -6.89 12.33 4.71
N ARG A 26 -6.18 13.37 5.12
CA ARG A 26 -6.77 14.71 5.32
C ARG A 26 -7.32 15.30 4.02
N ARG A 27 -6.62 15.10 2.91
CA ARG A 27 -7.08 15.57 1.59
C ARG A 27 -8.29 14.79 1.09
N LEU A 28 -8.39 13.51 1.43
CA LEU A 28 -9.47 12.62 1.02
C LEU A 28 -10.65 12.58 2.01
N ALA A 29 -10.53 13.28 3.15
CA ALA A 29 -11.58 13.32 4.18
C ALA A 29 -12.97 13.75 3.65
N PRO A 30 -13.10 14.74 2.72
CA PRO A 30 -14.40 15.10 2.15
C PRO A 30 -15.08 13.95 1.38
N MET A 31 -14.32 12.97 0.91
CA MET A 31 -14.84 11.78 0.23
C MET A 31 -15.03 10.58 1.20
N ASP A 32 -14.75 10.78 2.47
CA ASP A 32 -14.77 9.71 3.50
C ASP A 32 -13.90 8.50 3.12
N ILE A 33 -12.70 8.78 2.60
CA ILE A 33 -11.71 7.77 2.19
C ILE A 33 -10.39 8.07 2.90
N THR A 34 -9.78 7.02 3.47
CA THR A 34 -8.44 7.09 4.05
C THR A 34 -7.35 6.83 3.02
N ALA A 35 -6.10 7.14 3.33
CA ALA A 35 -4.95 6.84 2.47
C ALA A 35 -4.86 5.34 2.14
N VAL A 36 -5.04 4.46 3.12
CA VAL A 36 -5.01 3.00 2.92
C VAL A 36 -6.11 2.56 1.96
N GLN A 37 -7.33 3.07 2.14
CA GLN A 37 -8.45 2.78 1.24
C GLN A 37 -8.19 3.28 -0.18
N ALA A 38 -7.61 4.48 -0.33
CA ALA A 38 -7.24 5.03 -1.64
C ALA A 38 -6.18 4.16 -2.34
N HIS A 39 -5.16 3.70 -1.62
CA HIS A 39 -4.14 2.81 -2.16
C HIS A 39 -4.75 1.48 -2.64
N ILE A 40 -5.65 0.89 -1.87
CA ILE A 40 -6.37 -0.34 -2.26
C ILE A 40 -7.16 -0.10 -3.55
N LEU A 41 -7.96 0.96 -3.59
CA LEU A 41 -8.79 1.26 -4.77
C LEU A 41 -7.95 1.51 -6.02
N LEU A 42 -6.89 2.31 -5.93
CA LEU A 42 -6.01 2.57 -7.06
C LEU A 42 -5.30 1.30 -7.54
N PHE A 43 -4.86 0.45 -6.61
CA PHE A 43 -4.26 -0.83 -6.98
C PHE A 43 -5.23 -1.70 -7.79
N LEU A 44 -6.49 -1.80 -7.36
CA LEU A 44 -7.52 -2.53 -8.08
C LEU A 44 -7.84 -1.89 -9.44
N LEU A 45 -7.88 -0.57 -9.51
CA LEU A 45 -8.15 0.15 -10.76
C LEU A 45 -7.04 -0.02 -11.80
N TRP A 46 -5.79 -0.07 -11.36
CA TRP A 46 -4.63 -0.22 -12.27
C TRP A 46 -4.37 -1.67 -12.70
N HIS A 47 -4.72 -2.66 -11.88
CA HIS A 47 -4.39 -4.07 -12.11
C HIS A 47 -5.63 -4.97 -12.31
N GLY A 48 -6.81 -4.40 -12.35
CA GLY A 48 -8.03 -5.03 -11.92
C GLY A 48 -8.87 -5.77 -12.95
N GLU A 49 -8.51 -5.85 -14.23
CA GLU A 49 -9.37 -6.55 -15.20
C GLU A 49 -9.54 -8.05 -14.90
N LYS A 50 -8.52 -8.68 -14.38
CA LYS A 50 -8.51 -10.11 -14.02
C LYS A 50 -8.85 -10.39 -12.55
N GLY A 51 -9.10 -9.34 -11.77
CA GLY A 51 -9.24 -9.42 -10.33
C GLY A 51 -7.91 -9.48 -9.59
N THR A 52 -7.93 -9.15 -8.31
CA THR A 52 -6.75 -9.03 -7.45
C THR A 52 -6.98 -9.77 -6.15
N LEU A 53 -6.00 -10.52 -5.70
CA LEU A 53 -6.03 -11.17 -4.39
C LEU A 53 -5.60 -10.18 -3.30
N LEU A 54 -6.11 -10.37 -2.09
CA LEU A 54 -5.71 -9.58 -0.92
C LEU A 54 -4.21 -9.70 -0.64
N THR A 55 -3.63 -10.87 -0.89
CA THR A 55 -2.18 -11.11 -0.77
C THR A 55 -1.35 -10.29 -1.75
N ASP A 56 -1.87 -9.98 -2.94
CA ASP A 56 -1.18 -9.14 -3.91
C ASP A 56 -1.09 -7.69 -3.40
N ILE A 57 -2.15 -7.19 -2.78
CA ILE A 57 -2.18 -5.86 -2.16
C ILE A 57 -1.23 -5.81 -0.95
N HIS A 58 -1.21 -6.86 -0.13
CA HIS A 58 -0.28 -7.00 0.98
C HIS A 58 1.18 -6.91 0.51
N ARG A 59 1.55 -7.62 -0.55
CA ARG A 59 2.91 -7.58 -1.12
C ARG A 59 3.27 -6.21 -1.69
N ALA A 60 2.30 -5.51 -2.29
CA ALA A 60 2.53 -4.21 -2.90
C ALA A 60 2.77 -3.09 -1.87
N PHE A 61 2.02 -3.09 -0.77
CA PHE A 61 2.01 -1.98 0.19
C PHE A 61 2.52 -2.33 1.58
N GLY A 62 2.61 -3.61 1.95
CA GLY A 62 3.07 -4.05 3.27
C GLY A 62 2.07 -3.84 4.40
N TYR A 63 0.81 -3.46 4.12
CA TYR A 63 -0.23 -3.41 5.14
C TYR A 63 -0.54 -4.81 5.68
N SER A 64 -0.83 -4.92 6.96
CA SER A 64 -1.18 -6.21 7.56
C SER A 64 -2.46 -6.80 6.96
N MET A 65 -2.57 -8.12 6.91
CA MET A 65 -3.77 -8.80 6.40
C MET A 65 -5.04 -8.41 7.17
N PRO A 66 -5.05 -8.30 8.52
CA PRO A 66 -6.23 -7.82 9.25
C PRO A 66 -6.63 -6.39 8.87
N THR A 67 -5.67 -5.49 8.68
CA THR A 67 -5.94 -4.12 8.22
C THR A 67 -6.59 -4.12 6.85
N LEU A 68 -6.01 -4.86 5.90
CA LEU A 68 -6.55 -4.97 4.54
C LEU A 68 -7.96 -5.58 4.52
N SER A 69 -8.19 -6.65 5.28
CA SER A 69 -9.51 -7.27 5.39
C SER A 69 -10.56 -6.29 5.92
N CYS A 70 -10.22 -5.52 6.95
CA CYS A 70 -11.10 -4.49 7.50
C CYS A 70 -11.41 -3.38 6.48
N MET A 71 -10.38 -2.89 5.78
CA MET A 71 -10.55 -1.81 4.80
C MET A 71 -11.34 -2.28 3.56
N VAL A 72 -11.08 -3.49 3.07
CA VAL A 72 -11.84 -4.08 1.95
C VAL A 72 -13.31 -4.26 2.32
N LYS A 73 -13.60 -4.73 3.53
CA LYS A 73 -14.99 -4.84 4.01
C LYS A 73 -15.71 -3.50 3.96
N ARG A 74 -15.09 -2.44 4.50
CA ARG A 74 -15.66 -1.07 4.48
C ARG A 74 -15.86 -0.54 3.06
N LEU A 75 -14.89 -0.78 2.17
CA LEU A 75 -15.00 -0.36 0.76
C LEU A 75 -16.09 -1.13 0.01
N ARG A 76 -16.31 -2.40 0.34
CA ARG A 76 -17.44 -3.18 -0.19
C ARG A 76 -18.78 -2.62 0.29
N GLU A 77 -18.91 -2.31 1.57
CA GLU A 77 -20.10 -1.70 2.16
C GLU A 77 -20.43 -0.35 1.51
N LYS A 78 -19.43 0.41 1.10
CA LYS A 78 -19.58 1.67 0.35
C LYS A 78 -19.85 1.49 -1.14
N GLY A 79 -19.79 0.27 -1.66
CA GLY A 79 -20.04 -0.03 -3.07
C GLY A 79 -18.83 0.23 -3.99
N TYR A 80 -17.63 0.38 -3.47
CA TYR A 80 -16.41 0.63 -4.26
C TYR A 80 -15.68 -0.65 -4.69
N ILE A 81 -15.91 -1.76 -4.00
CA ILE A 81 -15.30 -3.06 -4.28
C ILE A 81 -16.40 -4.11 -4.37
N ARG A 82 -16.30 -5.01 -5.34
CA ARG A 82 -16.98 -6.28 -5.37
C ARG A 82 -15.97 -7.42 -5.27
N ALA A 83 -16.42 -8.55 -4.74
CA ALA A 83 -15.60 -9.75 -4.57
C ALA A 83 -16.28 -10.95 -5.24
N GLU A 84 -15.48 -11.79 -5.90
CA GLU A 84 -15.90 -13.04 -6.48
C GLU A 84 -15.07 -14.19 -5.90
N HIS A 85 -15.69 -15.35 -5.72
CA HIS A 85 -14.96 -16.55 -5.31
C HIS A 85 -14.05 -17.03 -6.46
N CYS A 86 -12.84 -17.48 -6.11
CA CYS A 86 -11.97 -18.15 -7.08
C CYS A 86 -12.57 -19.49 -7.47
N ARG A 87 -12.49 -19.87 -8.75
CA ARG A 87 -12.87 -21.20 -9.22
C ARG A 87 -12.04 -22.25 -8.48
N GLY A 88 -12.74 -23.22 -7.82
CA GLY A 88 -12.10 -24.34 -7.11
C GLY A 88 -11.57 -24.02 -5.72
N ASP A 89 -11.70 -22.79 -5.21
CA ASP A 89 -11.30 -22.42 -3.86
C ASP A 89 -12.27 -21.39 -3.25
N ASP A 90 -13.19 -21.85 -2.43
CA ASP A 90 -14.19 -21.01 -1.76
C ASP A 90 -13.61 -20.06 -0.72
N ARG A 91 -12.34 -20.24 -0.33
CA ARG A 91 -11.66 -19.40 0.66
C ARG A 91 -10.98 -18.19 0.04
N ARG A 92 -10.65 -18.27 -1.26
CA ARG A 92 -9.99 -17.19 -1.99
C ARG A 92 -11.01 -16.37 -2.75
N ARG A 93 -10.88 -15.04 -2.65
CA ARG A 93 -11.74 -14.10 -3.36
C ARG A 93 -10.90 -13.20 -4.25
N LEU A 94 -11.37 -13.01 -5.47
CA LEU A 94 -10.88 -11.98 -6.37
C LEU A 94 -11.62 -10.68 -6.09
N LEU A 95 -10.87 -9.62 -5.93
CA LEU A 95 -11.37 -8.27 -5.68
C LEU A 95 -11.34 -7.45 -6.96
N PHE A 96 -12.40 -6.70 -7.19
CA PHE A 96 -12.57 -5.81 -8.34
C PHE A 96 -13.04 -4.44 -7.87
N ALA A 97 -12.51 -3.38 -8.48
CA ALA A 97 -13.07 -2.05 -8.33
C ALA A 97 -14.38 -1.95 -9.13
N THR A 98 -15.37 -1.28 -8.56
CA THR A 98 -16.64 -1.01 -9.24
C THR A 98 -16.54 0.23 -10.12
N GLU A 99 -17.56 0.47 -10.96
CA GLU A 99 -17.66 1.70 -11.74
C GLU A 99 -17.73 2.95 -10.84
N THR A 100 -18.39 2.84 -9.68
CA THR A 100 -18.42 3.92 -8.68
C THR A 100 -17.01 4.27 -8.19
N ALA A 101 -16.16 3.27 -7.95
CA ALA A 101 -14.76 3.51 -7.60
C ALA A 101 -13.97 4.15 -8.75
N ARG A 102 -14.24 3.74 -9.99
CA ARG A 102 -13.60 4.30 -11.18
C ARG A 102 -13.85 5.80 -11.32
N LEU A 103 -15.02 6.28 -10.95
CA LEU A 103 -15.34 7.71 -10.94
C LEU A 103 -14.53 8.51 -9.94
N LEU A 104 -14.04 7.89 -8.88
CA LEU A 104 -13.18 8.52 -7.88
C LEU A 104 -11.70 8.60 -8.30
N GLN A 105 -11.28 7.80 -9.26
CA GLN A 105 -9.86 7.63 -9.61
C GLN A 105 -9.15 8.96 -9.84
N PRO A 106 -9.67 9.92 -10.63
CA PRO A 106 -8.96 11.19 -10.88
C PRO A 106 -8.71 12.00 -9.59
N GLU A 107 -9.65 11.97 -8.65
CA GLU A 107 -9.49 12.69 -7.38
C GLU A 107 -8.52 11.98 -6.44
N LEU A 108 -8.54 10.65 -6.39
CA LEU A 108 -7.59 9.85 -5.62
C LEU A 108 -6.16 10.11 -6.11
N GLU A 109 -5.93 10.02 -7.41
CA GLU A 109 -4.62 10.26 -8.03
C GLU A 109 -4.14 11.71 -7.81
N ARG A 110 -5.01 12.68 -7.94
CA ARG A 110 -4.69 14.09 -7.70
C ARG A 110 -4.30 14.34 -6.26
N SER A 111 -5.06 13.81 -5.31
CA SER A 111 -4.82 14.01 -3.87
C SER A 111 -3.51 13.38 -3.42
N ILE A 112 -3.24 12.15 -3.83
CA ILE A 112 -1.98 11.44 -3.53
C ILE A 112 -0.81 12.14 -4.22
N GLY A 113 -0.95 12.45 -5.51
CA GLY A 113 0.08 13.13 -6.29
C GLY A 113 0.44 14.50 -5.75
N ALA A 114 -0.53 15.25 -5.17
CA ALA A 114 -0.26 16.53 -4.54
C ALA A 114 0.63 16.39 -3.30
N VAL A 115 0.42 15.35 -2.49
CA VAL A 115 1.27 15.07 -1.32
C VAL A 115 2.68 14.64 -1.77
N HIS A 116 2.77 13.74 -2.75
CA HIS A 116 4.06 13.27 -3.28
C HIS A 116 4.87 14.40 -3.90
N ARG A 117 4.27 15.29 -4.67
CA ARG A 117 4.98 16.46 -5.24
C ARG A 117 5.58 17.35 -4.16
N ARG A 118 4.87 17.55 -3.05
CA ARG A 118 5.40 18.33 -1.91
C ARG A 118 6.50 17.58 -1.17
N LEU A 119 6.36 16.25 -1.04
CA LEU A 119 7.36 15.42 -0.39
C LEU A 119 8.69 15.42 -1.12
N TYR A 120 8.65 15.41 -2.45
CA TYR A 120 9.85 15.39 -3.30
C TYR A 120 10.27 16.76 -3.83
N ASP A 121 9.68 17.84 -3.31
CA ASP A 121 10.04 19.19 -3.70
C ASP A 121 11.51 19.49 -3.37
N GLY A 122 12.24 20.04 -4.35
CA GLY A 122 13.66 20.31 -4.24
C GLY A 122 14.62 19.13 -4.52
N PHE A 123 14.10 17.92 -4.74
CA PHE A 123 14.94 16.78 -5.14
C PHE A 123 15.30 16.83 -6.62
N SER A 124 16.56 16.59 -6.93
CA SER A 124 16.98 16.35 -8.32
C SER A 124 16.59 14.91 -8.77
N PRO A 125 16.49 14.67 -10.10
CA PRO A 125 16.28 13.31 -10.61
C PRO A 125 17.34 12.32 -10.12
N GLU A 126 18.60 12.72 -10.03
CA GLU A 126 19.72 11.88 -9.56
C GLU A 126 19.60 11.54 -8.07
N GLU A 127 19.07 12.47 -7.26
CA GLU A 127 18.78 12.21 -5.84
C GLU A 127 17.64 11.21 -5.69
N LEU A 128 16.59 11.33 -6.50
CA LEU A 128 15.47 10.36 -6.48
C LEU A 128 15.91 8.97 -6.93
N ASP A 129 16.73 8.87 -7.99
CA ASP A 129 17.31 7.60 -8.45
C ASP A 129 18.19 6.96 -7.37
N THR A 130 18.96 7.80 -6.67
CA THR A 130 19.80 7.33 -5.55
C THR A 130 18.95 6.82 -4.40
N LEU A 131 17.90 7.55 -4.03
CA LEU A 131 16.98 7.16 -2.97
C LEU A 131 16.30 5.82 -3.31
N ASP A 132 15.78 5.66 -4.52
CA ASP A 132 15.17 4.41 -4.97
C ASP A 132 16.18 3.25 -4.90
N ARG A 133 17.36 3.43 -5.46
CA ARG A 133 18.42 2.41 -5.46
C ARG A 133 18.78 1.96 -4.04
N LEU A 134 18.85 2.88 -3.08
CA LEU A 134 19.17 2.56 -1.68
C LEU A 134 18.01 1.86 -0.98
N GLN A 135 16.78 2.28 -1.21
CA GLN A 135 15.59 1.60 -0.70
C GLN A 135 15.49 0.17 -1.24
N GLN A 136 15.70 -0.03 -2.53
CA GLN A 136 15.73 -1.37 -3.13
C GLN A 136 16.83 -2.26 -2.55
N LYS A 137 17.99 -1.69 -2.21
CA LYS A 137 19.05 -2.42 -1.52
C LYS A 137 18.62 -2.89 -0.12
N LEU A 138 17.95 -2.03 0.65
CA LEU A 138 17.39 -2.39 1.97
C LEU A 138 16.37 -3.54 1.84
N LEU A 139 15.45 -3.44 0.91
CA LEU A 139 14.43 -4.46 0.67
C LEU A 139 15.05 -5.81 0.27
N ARG A 140 16.06 -5.80 -0.60
CA ARG A 140 16.79 -7.04 -0.98
C ARG A 140 17.50 -7.68 0.22
N ASN A 141 18.12 -6.89 1.08
CA ASN A 141 18.79 -7.41 2.27
C ASN A 141 17.79 -8.00 3.29
N LEU A 142 16.60 -7.45 3.37
CA LEU A 142 15.55 -7.92 4.27
C LEU A 142 14.89 -9.22 3.80
N SER A 143 14.80 -9.43 2.50
CA SER A 143 14.07 -10.58 1.90
C SER A 143 14.50 -11.96 2.41
N PRO A 144 15.80 -12.30 2.57
CA PRO A 144 16.22 -13.58 3.14
C PRO A 144 15.78 -13.75 4.59
N LEU A 145 15.85 -12.70 5.41
CA LEU A 145 15.46 -12.72 6.82
C LEU A 145 13.97 -13.06 6.98
N MET A 146 13.12 -12.51 6.12
CA MET A 146 11.69 -12.81 6.12
C MET A 146 11.38 -14.28 5.79
N LYS A 147 12.18 -14.91 4.91
CA LYS A 147 12.01 -16.34 4.55
C LYS A 147 12.47 -17.28 5.67
N GLU A 148 13.48 -16.90 6.44
CA GLU A 148 13.96 -17.67 7.58
C GLU A 148 12.93 -17.69 8.69
N THR A 149 12.35 -16.54 9.05
CA THR A 149 11.30 -16.42 10.07
C THR A 149 10.06 -17.26 9.72
N GLN A 150 9.61 -17.24 8.45
CA GLN A 150 8.47 -18.05 8.01
C GLN A 150 8.71 -19.56 8.11
N LYS A 151 9.95 -20.01 7.93
CA LYS A 151 10.32 -21.44 8.09
C LYS A 151 10.32 -21.88 9.55
N GLU A 152 10.68 -21.00 10.46
CA GLU A 152 10.68 -21.28 11.90
C GLU A 152 9.24 -21.35 12.44
N GLU A 153 8.38 -20.43 12.06
CA GLU A 153 6.95 -20.43 12.42
C GLU A 153 6.21 -21.66 11.90
N SER A 154 6.60 -22.19 10.72
CA SER A 154 5.99 -23.38 10.12
C SER A 154 6.45 -24.69 10.79
N LYS A 155 7.45 -24.65 11.67
CA LYS A 155 8.00 -25.83 12.39
C LYS A 155 7.55 -25.88 13.86
N SER A 156 6.86 -24.86 14.35
CA SER A 156 6.28 -24.77 15.70
C SER A 156 4.81 -25.11 15.68
#